data_4061e2186db714aba4309ccf8bd87f27
#
_entry.id   4061e2186db714aba4309ccf8bd87f27
#
_cell.length_a   1.000
_cell.length_b   1.000
_cell.length_c   1.000
_cell.angle_alpha   90.00
_cell.angle_beta   90.00
_cell.angle_gamma   90.00
#
_symmetry.space_group_name_H-M   'P 1'
#
loop_
_entity.id
_entity.type
_entity.pdbx_description
1 polymer ?
#
loop_
_entity_poly.entity_id
_entity_poly.type
_entity_poly.pdbx_seq_one_letter_code
_entity_poly.pdbx_strand_id
1 'polypeptide(L)'
;MNLQSLLGNFALILFVLMLITGVIWFLDTFFWAKQRRAKADAALREFDARVAKLSSEGIQNDTNGRAALEAGLLRQPTWIEYSGSFFPVIALVFFLRSFLYEPFKIPSSSMVPTLLVGDLILVNKFTYGIRLPILNKKIINVSDPQRGDVMVFKYPKDTSVDYIKRVVGVPGDKIIYKNKHLTVNGKEVSYQPLPDYLDDENLAYYKQWQENLTGVEHKILTDERAPNFVPNPDAFPQHELCSYNAEGFACTVPAGQYFMMGDNRDNSLDSRYWGFVPDQNIVGKAFFVWMNLGNLKRIGSFH
;
A
#
# COMPACT_ATOMS: atom_id res chain seq x y z
N MET A 1 -21.49 4.66 -4.87
CA MET A 1 -20.00 4.68 -4.70
C MET A 1 -19.63 3.31 -4.16
N ASN A 2 -18.96 2.47 -4.97
CA ASN A 2 -18.60 1.11 -4.58
C ASN A 2 -17.49 1.13 -3.53
N LEU A 3 -17.47 0.14 -2.62
CA LEU A 3 -16.44 0.00 -1.57
C LEU A 3 -15.00 0.05 -2.16
N GLN A 4 -14.79 -0.50 -3.35
CA GLN A 4 -13.51 -0.42 -4.07
C GLN A 4 -13.12 1.01 -4.46
N SER A 5 -14.07 1.85 -4.90
CA SER A 5 -13.78 3.26 -5.22
C SER A 5 -13.52 4.09 -3.96
N LEU A 6 -14.13 3.72 -2.82
CA LEU A 6 -13.85 4.33 -1.52
C LEU A 6 -12.45 3.96 -1.03
N LEU A 7 -12.06 2.69 -1.15
CA LEU A 7 -10.74 2.21 -0.75
C LEU A 7 -9.63 2.76 -1.67
N GLY A 8 -9.91 2.90 -2.97
CA GLY A 8 -8.99 3.54 -3.92
C GLY A 8 -8.72 5.02 -3.62
N ASN A 9 -9.69 5.71 -2.99
CA ASN A 9 -9.56 7.11 -2.57
C ASN A 9 -9.22 7.30 -1.09
N PHE A 10 -8.91 6.21 -0.36
CA PHE A 10 -8.73 6.27 1.08
C PHE A 10 -7.58 7.20 1.51
N ALA A 11 -6.49 7.27 0.73
CA ALA A 11 -5.41 8.21 0.98
C ALA A 11 -5.87 9.67 0.85
N LEU A 12 -6.73 9.96 -0.12
CA LEU A 12 -7.34 11.28 -0.29
C LEU A 12 -8.26 11.63 0.88
N ILE A 13 -9.07 10.66 1.34
CA ILE A 13 -9.97 10.85 2.49
C ILE A 13 -9.15 11.17 3.74
N LEU A 14 -8.10 10.38 4.03
CA LEU A 14 -7.21 10.65 5.16
C LEU A 14 -6.53 12.01 5.05
N PHE A 15 -6.10 12.40 3.84
CA PHE A 15 -5.50 13.71 3.61
C PHE A 15 -6.46 14.86 3.92
N VAL A 16 -7.69 14.78 3.41
CA VAL A 16 -8.73 15.80 3.66
C VAL A 16 -9.08 15.87 5.16
N LEU A 17 -9.26 14.72 5.81
CA LEU A 17 -9.51 14.66 7.27
C LEU A 17 -8.35 15.25 8.06
N MET A 18 -7.10 14.94 7.69
CA MET A 18 -5.90 15.50 8.32
C MET A 18 -5.87 17.03 8.16
N LEU A 19 -6.18 17.55 6.97
CA LEU A 19 -6.22 19.00 6.75
C LEU A 19 -7.30 19.67 7.58
N ILE A 20 -8.52 19.14 7.59
CA ILE A 20 -9.65 19.72 8.35
C ILE A 20 -9.32 19.73 9.85
N THR A 21 -8.95 18.57 10.41
CA THR A 21 -8.66 18.45 11.84
C THR A 21 -7.42 19.25 12.23
N GLY A 22 -6.40 19.30 11.35
CA GLY A 22 -5.19 20.10 11.56
C GLY A 22 -5.44 21.60 11.56
N VAL A 23 -6.28 22.11 10.67
CA VAL A 23 -6.69 23.53 10.64
C VAL A 23 -7.44 23.89 11.91
N ILE A 24 -8.39 23.04 12.32
CA ILE A 24 -9.15 23.28 13.58
C ILE A 24 -8.20 23.27 14.79
N TRP A 25 -7.30 22.27 14.87
CA TRP A 25 -6.30 22.20 15.95
C TRP A 25 -5.38 23.44 15.97
N PHE A 26 -4.91 23.90 14.79
CA PHE A 26 -4.08 25.10 14.66
C PHE A 26 -4.82 26.34 15.12
N LEU A 27 -6.05 26.55 14.63
CA LEU A 27 -6.89 27.68 15.01
C LEU A 27 -7.21 27.71 16.51
N ASP A 28 -7.46 26.53 17.09
CA ASP A 28 -7.70 26.46 18.53
C ASP A 28 -6.44 26.78 19.34
N THR A 29 -5.31 26.17 19.01
CA THR A 29 -4.06 26.34 19.76
C THR A 29 -3.56 27.79 19.72
N PHE A 30 -3.63 28.45 18.56
CA PHE A 30 -3.04 29.77 18.39
C PHE A 30 -4.01 30.95 18.59
N PHE A 31 -5.32 30.73 18.39
CA PHE A 31 -6.31 31.80 18.44
C PHE A 31 -7.40 31.58 19.50
N TRP A 32 -8.18 30.52 19.39
CA TRP A 32 -9.37 30.33 20.20
C TRP A 32 -9.04 30.02 21.69
N ALA A 33 -8.03 29.26 21.98
CA ALA A 33 -7.59 28.98 23.33
C ALA A 33 -7.12 30.27 24.03
N LYS A 34 -6.41 31.15 23.31
CA LYS A 34 -5.98 32.44 23.84
C LYS A 34 -7.18 33.35 24.15
N GLN A 35 -8.17 33.38 23.28
CA GLN A 35 -9.41 34.14 23.50
C GLN A 35 -10.20 33.58 24.69
N ARG A 36 -10.31 32.25 24.82
CA ARG A 36 -10.96 31.61 25.97
C ARG A 36 -10.25 31.98 27.28
N ARG A 37 -8.91 31.91 27.32
CA ARG A 37 -8.11 32.31 28.47
C ARG A 37 -8.31 33.80 28.84
N ALA A 38 -8.21 34.68 27.85
CA ALA A 38 -8.42 36.12 28.09
C ALA A 38 -9.83 36.43 28.64
N LYS A 39 -10.87 35.75 28.12
CA LYS A 39 -12.24 35.87 28.66
C LYS A 39 -12.34 35.31 30.08
N ALA A 40 -11.70 34.16 30.34
CA ALA A 40 -11.67 33.58 31.70
C ALA A 40 -10.97 34.49 32.67
N ASP A 41 -9.81 35.04 32.34
CA ASP A 41 -9.05 35.97 33.19
C ASP A 41 -9.86 37.24 33.51
N ALA A 42 -10.57 37.80 32.55
CA ALA A 42 -11.42 38.97 32.75
C ALA A 42 -12.59 38.65 33.71
N ALA A 43 -13.28 37.52 33.49
CA ALA A 43 -14.39 37.11 34.32
C ALA A 43 -13.96 36.73 35.74
N LEU A 44 -12.77 36.10 35.90
CA LEU A 44 -12.20 35.78 37.20
C LEU A 44 -11.83 37.06 38.00
N ARG A 45 -11.27 38.07 37.34
CA ARG A 45 -11.00 39.37 37.98
C ARG A 45 -12.28 40.04 38.47
N GLU A 46 -13.34 40.01 37.69
CA GLU A 46 -14.64 40.54 38.08
C GLU A 46 -15.24 39.75 39.28
N PHE A 47 -15.14 38.41 39.23
CA PHE A 47 -15.57 37.54 40.33
C PHE A 47 -14.79 37.84 41.60
N ASP A 48 -13.45 37.93 41.56
CA ASP A 48 -12.59 38.20 42.70
C ASP A 48 -12.88 39.59 43.30
N ALA A 49 -13.12 40.62 42.46
CA ALA A 49 -13.52 41.95 42.91
C ALA A 49 -14.88 41.95 43.62
N ARG A 50 -15.85 41.17 43.12
CA ARG A 50 -17.17 41.01 43.75
C ARG A 50 -17.07 40.31 45.10
N VAL A 51 -16.27 39.23 45.16
CA VAL A 51 -16.01 38.49 46.42
C VAL A 51 -15.35 39.42 47.47
N ALA A 52 -14.33 40.21 47.07
CA ALA A 52 -13.67 41.15 47.96
C ALA A 52 -14.65 42.21 48.55
N LYS A 53 -15.57 42.72 47.72
CA LYS A 53 -16.61 43.65 48.16
C LYS A 53 -17.56 43.03 49.19
N LEU A 54 -18.07 41.81 48.93
CA LEU A 54 -18.98 41.09 49.83
C LEU A 54 -18.29 40.72 51.15
N SER A 55 -17.01 40.33 51.11
CA SER A 55 -16.22 40.07 52.31
C SER A 55 -16.03 41.31 53.18
N SER A 56 -15.90 42.52 52.59
CA SER A 56 -15.83 43.78 53.32
C SER A 56 -17.17 44.15 54.01
N GLU A 57 -18.30 43.58 53.50
CA GLU A 57 -19.63 43.72 54.04
C GLU A 57 -19.99 42.63 55.07
N GLY A 58 -19.03 41.76 55.45
CA GLY A 58 -19.19 40.72 56.46
C GLY A 58 -19.93 39.44 55.97
N ILE A 59 -20.13 39.28 54.71
CA ILE A 59 -20.81 38.13 54.08
C ILE A 59 -19.78 37.02 53.80
N GLN A 60 -19.95 35.83 54.40
CA GLN A 60 -19.13 34.63 54.03
C GLN A 60 -19.47 34.16 52.65
N ASN A 61 -18.47 34.06 51.79
CA ASN A 61 -18.61 33.57 50.43
C ASN A 61 -18.02 32.18 50.24
N ASP A 62 -18.70 31.36 49.43
CA ASP A 62 -18.20 30.07 48.98
C ASP A 62 -17.14 30.27 47.88
N THR A 63 -15.89 29.92 48.21
CA THR A 63 -14.75 29.99 47.28
C THR A 63 -14.80 28.94 46.15
N ASN A 64 -15.70 27.95 46.25
CA ASN A 64 -15.82 26.89 45.25
C ASN A 64 -16.36 27.41 43.90
N GLY A 65 -17.11 28.50 43.89
CA GLY A 65 -17.65 29.11 42.68
C GLY A 65 -16.59 29.58 41.68
N ARG A 66 -15.39 29.98 42.17
CA ARG A 66 -14.29 30.46 41.30
C ARG A 66 -13.75 29.35 40.37
N ALA A 67 -13.47 28.16 40.94
CA ALA A 67 -12.95 27.05 40.19
C ALA A 67 -13.98 26.52 39.15
N ALA A 68 -15.27 26.48 39.52
CA ALA A 68 -16.34 26.10 38.62
C ALA A 68 -16.51 27.09 37.45
N LEU A 69 -16.40 28.40 37.71
CA LEU A 69 -16.44 29.45 36.68
C LEU A 69 -15.26 29.31 35.72
N GLU A 70 -14.04 29.15 36.24
CA GLU A 70 -12.83 28.96 35.45
C GLU A 70 -12.94 27.71 34.53
N ALA A 71 -13.30 26.56 35.11
CA ALA A 71 -13.47 25.32 34.37
C ALA A 71 -14.54 25.46 33.25
N GLY A 72 -15.65 26.16 33.53
CA GLY A 72 -16.70 26.42 32.58
C GLY A 72 -16.25 27.30 31.40
N LEU A 73 -15.50 28.35 31.65
CA LEU A 73 -15.01 29.30 30.64
C LEU A 73 -13.86 28.75 29.82
N LEU A 74 -13.01 27.89 30.40
CA LEU A 74 -11.90 27.23 29.71
C LEU A 74 -12.34 25.98 28.90
N ARG A 75 -13.55 25.48 29.14
CA ARG A 75 -14.06 24.30 28.48
C ARG A 75 -14.06 24.47 26.96
N GLN A 76 -13.45 23.52 26.26
CA GLN A 76 -13.48 23.48 24.82
C GLN A 76 -14.86 22.99 24.31
N PRO A 77 -15.38 23.57 23.21
CA PRO A 77 -16.47 22.96 22.48
C PRO A 77 -16.11 21.53 22.04
N THR A 78 -17.03 20.60 22.19
CA THR A 78 -16.79 19.15 21.95
C THR A 78 -16.21 18.86 20.56
N TRP A 79 -16.65 19.56 19.52
CA TRP A 79 -16.15 19.38 18.17
C TRP A 79 -14.69 19.82 17.99
N ILE A 80 -14.23 20.84 18.72
CA ILE A 80 -12.82 21.28 18.75
C ILE A 80 -11.97 20.25 19.49
N GLU A 81 -12.44 19.79 20.64
CA GLU A 81 -11.77 18.78 21.48
C GLU A 81 -11.52 17.49 20.70
N TYR A 82 -12.55 16.92 20.03
CA TYR A 82 -12.39 15.72 19.20
C TYR A 82 -11.49 15.97 18.01
N SER A 83 -11.63 17.10 17.30
CA SER A 83 -10.76 17.43 16.17
C SER A 83 -9.29 17.51 16.59
N GLY A 84 -9.00 18.14 17.70
CA GLY A 84 -7.65 18.25 18.24
C GLY A 84 -7.07 16.90 18.71
N SER A 85 -7.90 16.04 19.31
CA SER A 85 -7.51 14.72 19.79
C SER A 85 -7.26 13.74 18.64
N PHE A 86 -8.05 13.79 17.56
CA PHE A 86 -7.90 12.90 16.42
C PHE A 86 -6.84 13.34 15.42
N PHE A 87 -6.50 14.63 15.34
CA PHE A 87 -5.52 15.13 14.37
C PHE A 87 -4.17 14.40 14.41
N PRO A 88 -3.50 14.21 15.58
CA PRO A 88 -2.20 13.52 15.63
C PRO A 88 -2.30 12.07 15.14
N VAL A 89 -3.39 11.38 15.48
CA VAL A 89 -3.62 9.99 15.08
C VAL A 89 -3.85 9.89 13.59
N ILE A 90 -4.73 10.76 13.03
CA ILE A 90 -5.00 10.80 11.59
C ILE A 90 -3.73 11.15 10.81
N ALA A 91 -2.95 12.14 11.29
CA ALA A 91 -1.69 12.52 10.69
C ALA A 91 -0.69 11.35 10.69
N LEU A 92 -0.52 10.67 11.83
CA LEU A 92 0.36 9.51 11.94
C LEU A 92 -0.05 8.40 10.95
N VAL A 93 -1.33 8.02 10.93
CA VAL A 93 -1.84 6.98 10.02
C VAL A 93 -1.67 7.39 8.56
N PHE A 94 -1.94 8.67 8.23
CA PHE A 94 -1.73 9.20 6.88
C PHE A 94 -0.26 9.08 6.46
N PHE A 95 0.68 9.52 7.30
CA PHE A 95 2.11 9.45 6.98
C PHE A 95 2.62 8.00 6.88
N LEU A 96 2.26 7.13 7.82
CA LEU A 96 2.65 5.71 7.78
C LEU A 96 2.16 5.05 6.48
N ARG A 97 0.89 5.19 6.16
CA ARG A 97 0.30 4.57 4.98
C ARG A 97 0.77 5.22 3.66
N SER A 98 0.97 6.52 3.64
CA SER A 98 1.35 7.24 2.41
C SER A 98 2.80 7.00 2.01
N PHE A 99 3.71 6.85 2.98
CA PHE A 99 5.14 6.85 2.72
C PHE A 99 5.87 5.57 3.13
N LEU A 100 5.34 4.80 4.08
CA LEU A 100 6.05 3.65 4.63
C LEU A 100 5.45 2.32 4.18
N TYR A 101 4.32 1.94 4.73
CA TYR A 101 3.76 0.61 4.52
C TYR A 101 2.27 0.68 4.21
N GLU A 102 1.86 -0.10 3.22
CA GLU A 102 0.45 -0.23 2.84
C GLU A 102 0.03 -1.70 2.88
N PRO A 103 -1.05 -2.04 3.62
CA PRO A 103 -1.59 -3.40 3.63
C PRO A 103 -2.44 -3.64 2.37
N PHE A 104 -2.25 -4.82 1.75
CA PHE A 104 -3.06 -5.31 0.64
C PHE A 104 -3.60 -6.70 0.94
N LYS A 105 -4.78 -7.00 0.40
CA LYS A 105 -5.35 -8.35 0.43
C LYS A 105 -5.12 -9.01 -0.93
N ILE A 106 -4.67 -10.26 -0.93
CA ILE A 106 -4.47 -11.04 -2.16
C ILE A 106 -5.83 -11.59 -2.62
N PRO A 107 -6.33 -11.15 -3.79
CA PRO A 107 -7.64 -11.54 -4.27
C PRO A 107 -7.63 -12.74 -5.23
N SER A 108 -6.46 -13.13 -5.77
CA SER A 108 -6.35 -14.13 -6.83
C SER A 108 -5.20 -15.11 -6.60
N SER A 109 -5.26 -16.25 -7.28
CA SER A 109 -4.28 -17.33 -7.20
C SER A 109 -3.04 -17.15 -8.09
N SER A 110 -2.89 -16.00 -8.76
CA SER A 110 -1.80 -15.80 -9.75
C SER A 110 -0.39 -15.81 -9.17
N MET A 111 -0.23 -15.67 -7.84
CA MET A 111 1.05 -15.71 -7.13
C MET A 111 1.20 -16.97 -6.25
N VAL A 112 0.30 -17.94 -6.37
CA VAL A 112 0.44 -19.26 -5.70
C VAL A 112 1.67 -19.97 -6.28
N PRO A 113 2.50 -20.60 -5.45
CA PRO A 113 2.34 -20.91 -4.03
C PRO A 113 2.93 -19.84 -3.08
N THR A 114 3.58 -18.81 -3.60
CA THR A 114 4.22 -17.77 -2.77
C THR A 114 3.19 -17.01 -1.94
N LEU A 115 2.13 -16.54 -2.58
CA LEU A 115 1.00 -15.86 -1.94
C LEU A 115 -0.30 -16.59 -2.24
N LEU A 116 -1.10 -16.83 -1.19
CA LEU A 116 -2.40 -17.49 -1.29
C LEU A 116 -3.53 -16.47 -1.29
N VAL A 117 -4.67 -16.85 -1.88
CA VAL A 117 -5.89 -16.05 -1.79
C VAL A 117 -6.25 -15.82 -0.33
N GLY A 118 -6.54 -14.57 0.04
CA GLY A 118 -6.86 -14.17 1.40
C GLY A 118 -5.66 -13.76 2.27
N ASP A 119 -4.42 -13.95 1.82
CA ASP A 119 -3.25 -13.38 2.50
C ASP A 119 -3.37 -11.86 2.57
N LEU A 120 -3.10 -11.30 3.75
CA LEU A 120 -2.92 -9.86 3.98
C LEU A 120 -1.43 -9.58 4.02
N ILE A 121 -0.95 -8.82 3.05
CA ILE A 121 0.47 -8.52 2.87
C ILE A 121 0.81 -7.08 3.24
N LEU A 122 2.06 -6.82 3.60
CA LEU A 122 2.62 -5.48 3.72
C LEU A 122 3.47 -5.16 2.51
N VAL A 123 3.24 -3.97 1.97
CA VAL A 123 3.99 -3.40 0.85
C VAL A 123 4.82 -2.23 1.35
N ASN A 124 6.13 -2.32 1.14
CA ASN A 124 7.07 -1.24 1.42
C ASN A 124 7.07 -0.26 0.25
N LYS A 125 6.61 0.97 0.51
CA LYS A 125 6.43 2.02 -0.51
C LYS A 125 7.69 2.82 -0.78
N PHE A 126 8.63 2.87 0.16
CA PHE A 126 9.86 3.66 0.04
C PHE A 126 11.04 2.89 -0.55
N THR A 127 10.96 1.57 -0.70
CA THR A 127 12.05 0.74 -1.24
C THR A 127 12.55 1.27 -2.59
N TYR A 128 11.65 1.62 -3.51
CA TYR A 128 12.01 2.09 -4.85
C TYR A 128 12.01 3.62 -4.99
N GLY A 129 11.84 4.33 -3.88
CA GLY A 129 11.84 5.78 -3.84
C GLY A 129 10.63 6.37 -3.13
N ILE A 130 10.75 7.63 -2.74
CA ILE A 130 9.64 8.35 -2.11
C ILE A 130 8.78 8.98 -3.19
N ARG A 131 7.48 8.66 -3.16
CA ARG A 131 6.48 9.18 -4.09
C ARG A 131 5.49 10.08 -3.37
N LEU A 132 5.07 11.15 -4.03
CA LEU A 132 4.01 12.02 -3.51
C LEU A 132 2.71 11.22 -3.43
N PRO A 133 2.03 11.22 -2.27
CA PRO A 133 0.73 10.58 -2.15
C PRO A 133 -0.27 11.22 -3.15
N ILE A 134 -1.26 10.44 -3.59
CA ILE A 134 -2.29 10.84 -4.56
C ILE A 134 -1.76 11.00 -5.98
N LEU A 135 -0.66 11.75 -6.19
CA LEU A 135 -0.08 12.00 -7.52
C LEU A 135 0.85 10.88 -8.00
N ASN A 136 1.29 10.01 -7.11
CA ASN A 136 2.26 8.92 -7.35
C ASN A 136 3.55 9.36 -8.08
N LYS A 137 3.90 10.63 -8.00
CA LYS A 137 5.12 11.19 -8.63
C LYS A 137 6.34 10.90 -7.74
N LYS A 138 7.33 10.19 -8.27
CA LYS A 138 8.62 9.92 -7.57
C LYS A 138 9.38 11.24 -7.40
N ILE A 139 9.74 11.58 -6.15
CA ILE A 139 10.50 12.80 -5.79
C ILE A 139 11.91 12.46 -5.32
N ILE A 140 12.11 11.29 -4.73
CA ILE A 140 13.42 10.80 -4.30
C ILE A 140 13.57 9.38 -4.82
N ASN A 141 14.68 9.09 -5.52
CA ASN A 141 15.04 7.74 -5.89
C ASN A 141 15.86 7.11 -4.75
N VAL A 142 15.50 5.87 -4.35
CA VAL A 142 16.21 5.12 -3.30
C VAL A 142 16.90 3.91 -3.91
N SER A 143 16.17 3.07 -4.62
CA SER A 143 16.69 1.95 -5.39
C SER A 143 15.79 1.65 -6.58
N ASP A 144 16.24 0.78 -7.47
CA ASP A 144 15.43 0.29 -8.57
C ASP A 144 14.95 -1.15 -8.28
N PRO A 145 13.75 -1.54 -8.79
CA PRO A 145 13.28 -2.92 -8.71
C PRO A 145 14.29 -3.91 -9.26
N GLN A 146 14.46 -5.02 -8.54
CA GLN A 146 15.40 -6.08 -8.89
C GLN A 146 14.64 -7.31 -9.36
N ARG A 147 15.29 -8.16 -10.19
CA ARG A 147 14.73 -9.46 -10.55
C ARG A 147 14.49 -10.28 -9.29
N GLY A 148 13.35 -10.94 -9.23
CA GLY A 148 12.91 -11.70 -8.06
C GLY A 148 12.04 -10.91 -7.08
N ASP A 149 12.04 -9.56 -7.10
CA ASP A 149 11.17 -8.78 -6.25
C ASP A 149 9.69 -9.06 -6.53
N VAL A 150 8.90 -9.26 -5.51
CA VAL A 150 7.43 -9.28 -5.61
C VAL A 150 6.93 -7.85 -5.48
N MET A 151 6.30 -7.33 -6.53
CA MET A 151 5.97 -5.91 -6.66
C MET A 151 4.47 -5.69 -6.82
N VAL A 152 3.94 -4.74 -6.07
CA VAL A 152 2.59 -4.20 -6.29
C VAL A 152 2.70 -2.97 -7.19
N PHE A 153 1.84 -2.91 -8.20
CA PHE A 153 1.82 -1.85 -9.20
C PHE A 153 0.42 -1.61 -9.75
N LYS A 154 0.19 -0.41 -10.26
CA LYS A 154 -1.03 -0.05 -11.00
C LYS A 154 -1.04 -0.77 -12.34
N TYR A 155 -2.14 -1.48 -12.65
CA TYR A 155 -2.30 -2.18 -13.91
C TYR A 155 -2.18 -1.21 -15.10
N PRO A 156 -1.28 -1.45 -16.09
CA PRO A 156 -1.00 -0.48 -17.14
C PRO A 156 -2.21 -0.08 -18.00
N LYS A 157 -3.19 -0.96 -18.17
CA LYS A 157 -4.40 -0.70 -18.97
C LYS A 157 -5.51 -0.01 -18.15
N ASP A 158 -5.49 -0.19 -16.81
CA ASP A 158 -6.44 0.44 -15.89
C ASP A 158 -5.75 0.73 -14.56
N THR A 159 -5.26 1.95 -14.41
CA THR A 159 -4.52 2.38 -13.22
C THR A 159 -5.37 2.49 -11.94
N SER A 160 -6.67 2.22 -12.03
CA SER A 160 -7.55 2.12 -10.86
C SER A 160 -7.41 0.77 -10.14
N VAL A 161 -6.79 -0.24 -10.81
CA VAL A 161 -6.62 -1.60 -10.29
C VAL A 161 -5.17 -1.85 -9.93
N ASP A 162 -4.94 -2.42 -8.75
CA ASP A 162 -3.61 -2.85 -8.31
C ASP A 162 -3.38 -4.32 -8.65
N TYR A 163 -2.22 -4.61 -9.25
CA TYR A 163 -1.73 -5.95 -9.51
C TYR A 163 -0.51 -6.25 -8.65
N ILE A 164 -0.32 -7.54 -8.37
CA ILE A 164 0.88 -8.05 -7.72
C ILE A 164 1.48 -9.16 -8.56
N LYS A 165 2.77 -9.04 -8.92
CA LYS A 165 3.53 -10.02 -9.71
C LYS A 165 5.01 -9.96 -9.30
N ARG A 166 5.76 -10.96 -9.77
CA ARG A 166 7.22 -10.98 -9.62
C ARG A 166 7.91 -10.26 -10.78
N VAL A 167 8.91 -9.45 -10.45
CA VAL A 167 9.81 -8.83 -11.44
C VAL A 167 10.69 -9.92 -12.05
N VAL A 168 10.49 -10.23 -13.30
CA VAL A 168 11.29 -11.21 -14.05
C VAL A 168 12.33 -10.50 -14.93
N GLY A 169 11.97 -9.34 -15.49
CA GLY A 169 12.86 -8.53 -16.30
C GLY A 169 12.94 -7.09 -15.84
N VAL A 170 14.16 -6.55 -15.84
CA VAL A 170 14.46 -5.14 -15.57
C VAL A 170 14.84 -4.42 -16.87
N PRO A 171 14.90 -3.08 -16.92
CA PRO A 171 15.23 -2.33 -18.14
C PRO A 171 16.47 -2.87 -18.87
N GLY A 172 16.35 -3.14 -20.17
CA GLY A 172 17.40 -3.67 -21.02
C GLY A 172 17.49 -5.19 -21.09
N ASP A 173 16.74 -5.92 -20.25
CA ASP A 173 16.76 -7.39 -20.29
C ASP A 173 16.09 -7.96 -21.54
N LYS A 174 16.65 -9.04 -22.04
CA LYS A 174 16.02 -9.93 -23.03
C LYS A 174 15.43 -11.14 -22.31
N ILE A 175 14.11 -11.22 -22.29
CA ILE A 175 13.33 -12.28 -21.65
C ILE A 175 12.82 -13.22 -22.73
N ILE A 176 13.11 -14.51 -22.60
CA ILE A 176 12.59 -15.57 -23.46
C ILE A 176 11.89 -16.59 -22.57
N TYR A 177 10.66 -16.95 -22.91
CA TYR A 177 9.92 -18.02 -22.26
C TYR A 177 9.48 -19.01 -23.33
N LYS A 178 10.13 -20.15 -23.34
CA LYS A 178 9.92 -21.19 -24.35
C LYS A 178 9.67 -22.53 -23.68
N ASN A 179 8.62 -23.24 -24.10
CA ASN A 179 8.23 -24.52 -23.51
C ASN A 179 8.21 -24.49 -21.97
N LYS A 180 7.69 -23.41 -21.41
CA LYS A 180 7.58 -23.13 -19.95
C LYS A 180 8.91 -22.95 -19.23
N HIS A 181 10.01 -22.77 -19.96
CA HIS A 181 11.32 -22.44 -19.39
C HIS A 181 11.71 -21.01 -19.69
N LEU A 182 12.20 -20.32 -18.65
CA LEU A 182 12.61 -18.93 -18.72
C LEU A 182 14.11 -18.82 -19.02
N THR A 183 14.45 -17.90 -19.89
CA THR A 183 15.83 -17.50 -20.18
C THR A 183 15.93 -15.98 -20.04
N VAL A 184 16.91 -15.49 -19.30
CA VAL A 184 17.17 -14.05 -19.10
C VAL A 184 18.56 -13.74 -19.63
N ASN A 185 18.66 -12.82 -20.60
CA ASN A 185 19.91 -12.40 -21.23
C ASN A 185 20.76 -13.57 -21.76
N GLY A 186 20.10 -14.56 -22.34
CA GLY A 186 20.74 -15.77 -22.90
C GLY A 186 21.16 -16.81 -21.86
N LYS A 187 20.92 -16.57 -20.56
CA LYS A 187 21.17 -17.55 -19.51
C LYS A 187 19.84 -18.21 -19.09
N GLU A 188 19.78 -19.51 -19.22
CA GLU A 188 18.63 -20.28 -18.77
C GLU A 188 18.51 -20.24 -17.26
N VAL A 189 17.28 -20.04 -16.79
CA VAL A 189 16.93 -20.05 -15.36
C VAL A 189 16.80 -21.50 -14.91
N SER A 190 17.43 -21.87 -13.80
CA SER A 190 17.39 -23.22 -13.30
C SER A 190 16.08 -23.56 -12.60
N TYR A 191 15.54 -24.73 -12.90
CA TYR A 191 14.37 -25.31 -12.25
C TYR A 191 14.73 -26.61 -11.55
N GLN A 192 14.38 -26.75 -10.26
CA GLN A 192 14.48 -28.00 -9.55
C GLN A 192 13.06 -28.54 -9.29
N PRO A 193 12.75 -29.79 -9.64
CA PRO A 193 11.42 -30.35 -9.42
C PRO A 193 11.13 -30.48 -7.92
N LEU A 194 9.91 -30.13 -7.54
CA LEU A 194 9.36 -30.33 -6.21
C LEU A 194 8.14 -31.27 -6.29
N PRO A 195 7.64 -31.79 -5.17
CA PRO A 195 6.38 -32.53 -5.14
C PRO A 195 5.24 -31.70 -5.76
N ASP A 196 4.36 -32.38 -6.51
CA ASP A 196 3.22 -31.71 -7.14
C ASP A 196 2.39 -30.95 -6.09
N TYR A 197 1.94 -29.76 -6.48
CA TYR A 197 1.10 -28.91 -5.64
C TYR A 197 -0.36 -29.28 -5.84
N LEU A 198 -1.06 -29.61 -4.75
CA LEU A 198 -2.52 -29.78 -4.76
C LEU A 198 -3.19 -28.43 -4.53
N ASP A 199 -3.99 -28.02 -5.49
CA ASP A 199 -4.90 -26.88 -5.35
C ASP A 199 -6.23 -27.38 -4.77
N ASP A 200 -6.46 -27.10 -3.50
CA ASP A 200 -7.65 -27.54 -2.78
C ASP A 200 -8.96 -26.89 -3.30
N GLU A 201 -8.87 -25.70 -3.93
CA GLU A 201 -10.05 -25.02 -4.47
C GLU A 201 -10.51 -25.66 -5.78
N ASN A 202 -9.56 -26.02 -6.65
CA ASN A 202 -9.85 -26.62 -7.96
C ASN A 202 -9.74 -28.15 -7.98
N LEU A 203 -9.31 -28.75 -6.85
CA LEU A 203 -9.03 -30.19 -6.72
C LEU A 203 -8.12 -30.72 -7.86
N ALA A 204 -7.11 -29.95 -8.21
CA ALA A 204 -6.18 -30.22 -9.29
C ALA A 204 -4.73 -30.23 -8.83
N TYR A 205 -3.92 -31.09 -9.45
CA TYR A 205 -2.48 -31.11 -9.23
C TYR A 205 -1.76 -30.27 -10.29
N TYR A 206 -0.79 -29.47 -9.83
CA TYR A 206 0.09 -28.65 -10.67
C TYR A 206 1.53 -29.07 -10.44
N LYS A 207 2.36 -29.02 -11.47
CA LYS A 207 3.80 -29.20 -11.35
C LYS A 207 4.40 -28.03 -10.57
N GLN A 208 5.15 -28.34 -9.53
CA GLN A 208 5.83 -27.35 -8.70
C GLN A 208 7.34 -27.41 -8.93
N TRP A 209 7.94 -26.23 -9.05
CA TRP A 209 9.36 -26.08 -9.27
C TRP A 209 9.96 -25.08 -8.29
N GLN A 210 11.20 -25.33 -7.89
CA GLN A 210 12.06 -24.33 -7.30
C GLN A 210 12.80 -23.62 -8.45
N GLU A 211 12.44 -22.36 -8.72
CA GLU A 211 13.09 -21.51 -9.71
C GLU A 211 14.17 -20.67 -9.03
N ASN A 212 15.36 -20.58 -9.65
CA ASN A 212 16.41 -19.66 -9.21
C ASN A 212 16.54 -18.52 -10.23
N LEU A 213 15.82 -17.43 -9.98
CA LEU A 213 15.84 -16.25 -10.84
C LEU A 213 17.02 -15.35 -10.44
N THR A 214 18.17 -15.59 -11.09
CA THR A 214 19.41 -14.79 -10.89
C THR A 214 19.86 -14.65 -9.43
N GLY A 215 19.73 -15.73 -8.65
CA GLY A 215 20.11 -15.78 -7.23
C GLY A 215 18.95 -15.65 -6.24
N VAL A 216 17.74 -15.35 -6.71
CA VAL A 216 16.52 -15.35 -5.88
C VAL A 216 15.76 -16.64 -6.11
N GLU A 217 15.75 -17.50 -5.09
CA GLU A 217 15.04 -18.77 -5.11
C GLU A 217 13.58 -18.58 -4.68
N HIS A 218 12.67 -19.12 -5.48
CA HIS A 218 11.24 -19.09 -5.17
C HIS A 218 10.53 -20.27 -5.87
N LYS A 219 9.32 -20.55 -5.45
CA LYS A 219 8.51 -21.64 -6.01
C LYS A 219 7.58 -21.11 -7.10
N ILE A 220 7.44 -21.89 -8.16
CA ILE A 220 6.49 -21.62 -9.23
C ILE A 220 5.61 -22.82 -9.50
N LEU A 221 4.45 -22.58 -10.11
CA LEU A 221 3.56 -23.64 -10.61
C LEU A 221 3.44 -23.57 -12.13
N THR A 222 3.39 -24.77 -12.75
CA THR A 222 3.05 -24.94 -14.16
C THR A 222 1.96 -26.01 -14.31
N ASP A 223 1.10 -25.84 -15.32
CA ASP A 223 0.06 -26.79 -15.69
C ASP A 223 0.42 -27.46 -17.01
N GLU A 224 0.72 -28.76 -17.00
CA GLU A 224 1.07 -29.50 -18.23
C GLU A 224 -0.06 -29.54 -19.27
N ARG A 225 -1.31 -29.27 -18.85
CA ARG A 225 -2.49 -29.20 -19.73
C ARG A 225 -2.60 -27.86 -20.46
N ALA A 226 -1.96 -26.80 -19.92
CA ALA A 226 -1.98 -25.48 -20.53
C ALA A 226 -1.00 -25.41 -21.71
N PRO A 227 -1.30 -24.63 -22.76
CA PRO A 227 -0.43 -24.50 -23.94
C PRO A 227 0.92 -23.84 -23.58
N ASN A 228 1.94 -24.13 -24.40
CA ASN A 228 3.26 -23.49 -24.25
C ASN A 228 3.29 -22.04 -24.76
N PHE A 229 2.37 -21.70 -25.67
CA PHE A 229 2.26 -20.35 -26.24
C PHE A 229 1.32 -19.46 -25.43
N VAL A 230 1.46 -18.17 -25.61
CA VAL A 230 0.55 -17.16 -25.01
C VAL A 230 -0.65 -16.99 -25.97
N PRO A 231 -1.85 -17.45 -25.57
CA PRO A 231 -3.03 -17.26 -26.42
C PRO A 231 -3.46 -15.80 -26.42
N ASN A 232 -3.62 -15.22 -27.60
CA ASN A 232 -4.17 -13.87 -27.81
C ASN A 232 -3.53 -12.78 -26.93
N PRO A 233 -2.21 -12.49 -27.08
CA PRO A 233 -1.63 -11.36 -26.39
C PRO A 233 -2.35 -10.08 -26.84
N ASP A 234 -2.61 -9.21 -25.86
CA ASP A 234 -3.26 -7.93 -26.11
C ASP A 234 -2.38 -7.00 -26.98
N ALA A 235 -2.99 -6.03 -27.61
CA ALA A 235 -2.24 -4.89 -28.12
C ALA A 235 -1.81 -4.01 -26.93
N PHE A 236 -0.51 -3.68 -26.84
CA PHE A 236 0.07 -2.84 -25.80
C PHE A 236 1.17 -1.94 -26.39
N PRO A 237 1.50 -0.83 -25.72
CA PRO A 237 2.61 0.04 -26.15
C PRO A 237 3.92 -0.75 -26.24
N GLN A 238 4.70 -0.51 -27.33
CA GLN A 238 5.99 -1.17 -27.59
C GLN A 238 5.88 -2.69 -27.80
N HIS A 239 4.72 -3.16 -28.32
CA HIS A 239 4.50 -4.57 -28.68
C HIS A 239 5.56 -5.09 -29.67
N GLU A 240 6.15 -4.22 -30.48
CA GLU A 240 7.23 -4.53 -31.43
C GLU A 240 8.52 -5.03 -30.77
N LEU A 241 8.68 -4.79 -29.46
CA LEU A 241 9.79 -5.34 -28.67
C LEU A 241 9.55 -6.80 -28.24
N CYS A 242 8.41 -7.34 -28.55
CA CYS A 242 8.03 -8.72 -28.26
C CYS A 242 7.75 -9.50 -29.55
N SER A 243 8.13 -10.78 -29.56
CA SER A 243 7.77 -11.74 -30.61
C SER A 243 7.13 -12.96 -29.98
N TYR A 244 6.05 -13.45 -30.57
CA TYR A 244 5.27 -14.58 -30.08
C TYR A 244 5.26 -15.69 -31.14
N ASN A 245 5.34 -16.94 -30.70
CA ASN A 245 5.25 -18.12 -31.58
C ASN A 245 4.59 -19.30 -30.84
N ALA A 246 4.47 -20.45 -31.49
CA ALA A 246 3.84 -21.64 -30.93
C ALA A 246 4.58 -22.24 -29.72
N GLU A 247 5.86 -21.91 -29.51
CA GLU A 247 6.67 -22.44 -28.43
C GLU A 247 6.74 -21.47 -27.21
N GLY A 248 6.33 -20.18 -27.41
CA GLY A 248 6.38 -19.16 -26.35
C GLY A 248 6.55 -17.75 -26.88
N PHE A 249 7.36 -16.95 -26.20
CA PHE A 249 7.61 -15.55 -26.57
C PHE A 249 9.06 -15.13 -26.26
N ALA A 250 9.46 -14.03 -26.88
CA ALA A 250 10.70 -13.30 -26.53
C ALA A 250 10.40 -11.79 -26.51
N CYS A 251 10.81 -11.10 -25.44
CA CYS A 251 10.64 -9.66 -25.28
C CYS A 251 11.95 -8.99 -24.85
N THR A 252 12.17 -7.76 -25.30
CA THR A 252 13.23 -6.89 -24.76
C THR A 252 12.59 -5.80 -23.92
N VAL A 253 12.98 -5.72 -22.65
CA VAL A 253 12.39 -4.78 -21.67
C VAL A 253 12.87 -3.36 -21.96
N PRO A 254 11.98 -2.40 -22.26
CA PRO A 254 12.37 -1.03 -22.55
C PRO A 254 12.87 -0.28 -21.33
N ALA A 255 13.57 0.84 -21.56
CA ALA A 255 14.05 1.71 -20.49
C ALA A 255 12.91 2.21 -19.58
N GLY A 256 13.12 2.18 -18.26
CA GLY A 256 12.15 2.65 -17.28
C GLY A 256 10.90 1.78 -17.15
N GLN A 257 10.92 0.53 -17.65
CA GLN A 257 9.82 -0.41 -17.56
C GLN A 257 10.29 -1.79 -17.07
N TYR A 258 9.35 -2.59 -16.60
CA TYR A 258 9.61 -3.89 -15.99
C TYR A 258 8.74 -4.98 -16.62
N PHE A 259 9.28 -6.19 -16.70
CA PHE A 259 8.53 -7.36 -17.15
C PHE A 259 8.14 -8.22 -15.96
N MET A 260 6.85 -8.44 -15.80
CA MET A 260 6.25 -9.05 -14.63
C MET A 260 5.65 -10.41 -14.97
N MET A 261 5.88 -11.42 -14.13
CA MET A 261 5.18 -12.71 -14.24
C MET A 261 4.61 -13.15 -12.89
N GLY A 262 3.50 -13.88 -12.93
CA GLY A 262 2.97 -14.57 -11.75
C GLY A 262 3.75 -15.84 -11.45
N ASP A 263 3.82 -16.23 -10.19
CA ASP A 263 4.45 -17.47 -9.77
C ASP A 263 3.59 -18.70 -10.16
N ASN A 264 2.26 -18.53 -10.25
CA ASN A 264 1.38 -19.48 -10.89
C ASN A 264 1.37 -19.24 -12.42
N ARG A 265 2.40 -19.75 -13.10
CA ARG A 265 2.74 -19.40 -14.47
C ARG A 265 1.60 -19.54 -15.46
N ASP A 266 0.84 -20.60 -15.38
CA ASP A 266 -0.24 -20.87 -16.34
C ASP A 266 -1.60 -20.33 -15.89
N ASN A 267 -1.68 -19.77 -14.66
CA ASN A 267 -2.87 -19.12 -14.12
C ASN A 267 -2.58 -17.67 -13.72
N SER A 268 -1.94 -16.93 -14.61
CA SER A 268 -1.57 -15.54 -14.38
C SER A 268 -1.76 -14.67 -15.61
N LEU A 269 -2.58 -13.63 -15.48
CA LEU A 269 -2.65 -12.55 -16.45
C LEU A 269 -1.56 -11.52 -16.12
N ASP A 270 -0.43 -11.55 -16.87
CA ASP A 270 0.76 -10.76 -16.57
C ASP A 270 1.40 -10.16 -17.84
N SER A 271 2.65 -9.71 -17.77
CA SER A 271 3.34 -9.03 -18.87
C SER A 271 3.38 -9.81 -20.17
N ARG A 272 3.21 -11.11 -20.13
CA ARG A 272 3.10 -11.95 -21.32
C ARG A 272 1.90 -11.58 -22.21
N TYR A 273 0.86 -11.02 -21.59
CA TYR A 273 -0.39 -10.67 -22.24
C TYR A 273 -0.52 -9.17 -22.52
N TRP A 274 -0.18 -8.32 -21.54
CA TRP A 274 -0.43 -6.88 -21.60
C TRP A 274 0.83 -6.00 -21.64
N GLY A 275 2.03 -6.61 -21.71
CA GLY A 275 3.29 -5.90 -21.92
C GLY A 275 3.98 -5.44 -20.64
N PHE A 276 4.57 -4.26 -20.65
CA PHE A 276 5.50 -3.78 -19.64
C PHE A 276 4.83 -2.89 -18.61
N VAL A 277 5.40 -2.86 -17.38
CA VAL A 277 4.99 -1.97 -16.30
C VAL A 277 5.90 -0.75 -16.26
N PRO A 278 5.40 0.45 -16.55
CA PRO A 278 6.18 1.69 -16.39
C PRO A 278 6.54 1.96 -14.92
N ASP A 279 7.71 2.55 -14.66
CA ASP A 279 8.15 2.94 -13.30
C ASP A 279 7.12 3.79 -12.55
N GLN A 280 6.42 4.67 -13.23
CA GLN A 280 5.37 5.51 -12.64
C GLN A 280 4.18 4.72 -12.08
N ASN A 281 3.99 3.47 -12.51
CA ASN A 281 2.91 2.60 -12.04
C ASN A 281 3.28 1.84 -10.76
N ILE A 282 4.53 1.85 -10.34
CA ILE A 282 5.00 1.11 -9.17
C ILE A 282 4.36 1.70 -7.89
N VAL A 283 3.82 0.81 -7.05
CA VAL A 283 3.32 1.13 -5.70
C VAL A 283 4.39 0.80 -4.66
N GLY A 284 4.99 -0.40 -4.70
CA GLY A 284 6.05 -0.77 -3.78
C GLY A 284 6.40 -2.28 -3.81
N LYS A 285 7.35 -2.67 -2.95
CA LYS A 285 7.80 -4.05 -2.78
C LYS A 285 6.98 -4.76 -1.71
N ALA A 286 6.34 -5.85 -2.08
CA ALA A 286 5.70 -6.76 -1.12
C ALA A 286 6.76 -7.64 -0.46
N PHE A 287 6.71 -7.83 0.87
CA PHE A 287 7.79 -8.50 1.59
C PHE A 287 7.33 -9.36 2.76
N PHE A 288 6.09 -9.18 3.26
CA PHE A 288 5.63 -9.83 4.47
C PHE A 288 4.14 -10.14 4.43
N VAL A 289 3.76 -11.36 4.79
CA VAL A 289 2.36 -11.72 5.09
C VAL A 289 2.15 -11.44 6.58
N TRP A 290 1.36 -10.42 6.90
CA TRP A 290 1.14 -10.02 8.29
C TRP A 290 -0.09 -10.68 8.92
N MET A 291 -1.01 -11.21 8.11
CA MET A 291 -2.20 -11.93 8.56
C MET A 291 -2.75 -12.83 7.46
N ASN A 292 -3.24 -14.00 7.84
CA ASN A 292 -4.17 -14.82 7.06
C ASN A 292 -5.17 -15.45 8.03
N LEU A 293 -6.44 -15.07 7.92
CA LEU A 293 -7.49 -15.51 8.86
C LEU A 293 -7.78 -17.01 8.76
N GLY A 294 -7.53 -17.64 7.62
CA GLY A 294 -7.69 -19.09 7.43
C GLY A 294 -6.49 -19.91 7.89
N ASN A 295 -5.29 -19.29 7.92
CA ASN A 295 -4.06 -20.00 8.28
C ASN A 295 -3.00 -19.05 8.87
N LEU A 296 -2.94 -18.94 10.18
CA LEU A 296 -1.98 -18.08 10.88
C LEU A 296 -0.51 -18.49 10.69
N LYS A 297 -0.22 -19.74 10.26
CA LYS A 297 1.15 -20.20 9.96
C LYS A 297 1.75 -19.49 8.73
N ARG A 298 0.92 -18.79 7.96
CA ARG A 298 1.35 -17.99 6.81
C ARG A 298 2.06 -16.69 7.19
N ILE A 299 1.91 -16.22 8.43
CA ILE A 299 2.55 -14.99 8.91
C ILE A 299 4.06 -15.13 8.83
N GLY A 300 4.70 -14.28 8.03
CA GLY A 300 6.14 -14.32 7.82
C GLY A 300 6.58 -13.59 6.55
N SER A 301 7.89 -13.49 6.36
CA SER A 301 8.49 -12.98 5.13
C SER A 301 8.42 -14.01 4.01
N PHE A 302 8.37 -13.56 2.77
CA PHE A 302 8.43 -14.38 1.56
C PHE A 302 9.41 -13.76 0.54
N HIS A 303 9.92 -14.60 -0.33
CA HIS A 303 10.84 -14.23 -1.41
C HIS A 303 10.31 -14.71 -2.75
#